data_20e37e5c72d2d3d62f2f5c3c31ad8126
#
_entry.id   20e37e5c72d2d3d62f2f5c3c31ad8126
#
_cell.length_a   1.000
_cell.length_b   1.000
_cell.length_c   1.000
_cell.angle_alpha   90.00
_cell.angle_beta   90.00
_cell.angle_gamma   90.00
#
_symmetry.space_group_name_H-M   'P 1'
#
loop_
_entity.id
_entity.type
_entity.pdbx_description
1 polymer ?
#
loop_
_entity_poly.entity_id
_entity_poly.type
_entity_poly.pdbx_seq_one_letter_code
_entity_poly.pdbx_strand_id
1 'polypeptide(L)'
;MKASMQKGFTLIELMIVVAIIGILAAVALPAYQDYTVKARAAEVILAASQCRTTISEAVQTMKTDEVGTANGWGCEATNPTKMVASVATSASGVVTVTPHASNLGVTMVAADTLVLTPYIAGTAVTLA
;
A
#
# COMPACT_ATOMS: atom_id res chain seq x y z
N MET A 1 -50.86 17.18 38.87
CA MET A 1 -49.99 16.79 37.71
C MET A 1 -48.91 17.85 37.58
N LYS A 2 -47.64 17.48 37.74
CA LYS A 2 -46.52 18.41 37.57
C LYS A 2 -46.10 18.35 36.07
N ALA A 3 -46.35 19.46 35.35
CA ALA A 3 -45.83 19.59 33.98
C ALA A 3 -44.31 19.77 34.07
N SER A 4 -43.55 18.82 33.54
CA SER A 4 -42.11 18.95 33.37
C SER A 4 -41.85 19.94 32.23
N MET A 5 -41.25 21.10 32.55
CA MET A 5 -40.79 22.04 31.55
C MET A 5 -39.64 21.41 30.77
N GLN A 6 -39.88 21.02 29.54
CA GLN A 6 -38.83 20.65 28.60
C GLN A 6 -37.96 21.86 28.29
N LYS A 7 -36.71 21.83 28.74
CA LYS A 7 -35.72 22.83 28.36
C LYS A 7 -35.31 22.57 26.93
N GLY A 8 -35.68 23.45 26.01
CA GLY A 8 -35.25 23.38 24.62
C GLY A 8 -33.81 23.85 24.44
N PHE A 9 -33.13 23.32 23.44
CA PHE A 9 -31.80 23.77 23.00
C PHE A 9 -31.94 25.16 22.34
N THR A 10 -31.04 26.07 22.65
CA THR A 10 -31.02 27.38 21.97
C THR A 10 -30.35 27.25 20.60
N LEU A 11 -30.80 28.07 19.63
CA LEU A 11 -30.24 28.09 18.29
C LEU A 11 -28.73 28.45 18.29
N ILE A 12 -28.34 29.34 19.20
CA ILE A 12 -26.95 29.78 19.34
C ILE A 12 -26.05 28.66 19.89
N GLU A 13 -26.53 27.83 20.83
CA GLU A 13 -25.76 26.66 21.32
C GLU A 13 -25.50 25.66 20.21
N LEU A 14 -26.48 25.40 19.34
CA LEU A 14 -26.31 24.53 18.21
C LEU A 14 -25.32 25.11 17.20
N MET A 15 -25.39 26.40 16.90
CA MET A 15 -24.51 27.08 15.95
C MET A 15 -23.05 27.04 16.39
N ILE A 16 -22.77 27.27 17.67
CA ILE A 16 -21.39 27.23 18.21
C ILE A 16 -20.82 25.81 18.10
N VAL A 17 -21.59 24.80 18.45
CA VAL A 17 -21.15 23.39 18.38
C VAL A 17 -20.81 22.98 16.94
N VAL A 18 -21.69 23.30 15.99
CA VAL A 18 -21.44 22.98 14.57
C VAL A 18 -20.22 23.74 14.03
N ALA A 19 -20.02 25.00 14.44
CA ALA A 19 -18.84 25.76 14.04
C ALA A 19 -17.54 25.12 14.56
N ILE A 20 -17.52 24.70 15.82
CA ILE A 20 -16.33 24.03 16.41
C ILE A 20 -16.06 22.68 15.70
N ILE A 21 -17.09 21.87 15.47
CA ILE A 21 -16.96 20.61 14.74
C ILE A 21 -16.42 20.86 13.33
N GLY A 22 -16.90 21.89 12.64
CA GLY A 22 -16.43 22.26 11.30
C GLY A 22 -14.93 22.59 11.26
N ILE A 23 -14.45 23.36 12.24
CA ILE A 23 -13.03 23.71 12.35
C ILE A 23 -12.17 22.47 12.64
N LEU A 24 -12.59 21.61 13.57
CA LEU A 24 -11.88 20.39 13.90
C LEU A 24 -11.86 19.41 12.73
N ALA A 25 -12.97 19.25 12.03
CA ALA A 25 -13.08 18.38 10.86
C ALA A 25 -12.18 18.85 9.70
N ALA A 26 -12.07 20.17 9.47
CA ALA A 26 -11.24 20.73 8.42
C ALA A 26 -9.75 20.37 8.58
N VAL A 27 -9.27 20.18 9.80
CA VAL A 27 -7.88 19.76 10.08
C VAL A 27 -7.75 18.25 10.13
N ALA A 28 -8.74 17.54 10.67
CA ALA A 28 -8.66 16.10 10.91
C ALA A 28 -8.84 15.26 9.63
N LEU A 29 -9.73 15.68 8.70
CA LEU A 29 -10.03 14.90 7.50
C LEU A 29 -8.84 14.71 6.56
N PRO A 30 -8.05 15.74 6.18
CA PRO A 30 -6.90 15.54 5.32
C PRO A 30 -5.83 14.65 5.98
N ALA A 31 -5.57 14.82 7.27
CA ALA A 31 -4.65 13.95 8.00
C ALA A 31 -5.10 12.48 7.99
N TYR A 32 -6.39 12.24 8.20
CA TYR A 32 -6.95 10.88 8.15
C TYR A 32 -6.80 10.24 6.76
N GLN A 33 -7.01 11.00 5.69
CA GLN A 33 -6.82 10.52 4.32
C GLN A 33 -5.37 10.09 4.09
N ASP A 34 -4.39 10.88 4.49
CA ASP A 34 -2.97 10.55 4.36
C ASP A 34 -2.60 9.25 5.11
N TYR A 35 -3.10 9.06 6.32
CA TYR A 35 -2.89 7.82 7.08
C TYR A 35 -3.51 6.60 6.40
N THR A 36 -4.70 6.73 5.85
CA THR A 36 -5.35 5.61 5.15
C THR A 36 -4.61 5.23 3.88
N VAL A 37 -4.12 6.18 3.12
CA VAL A 37 -3.29 5.93 1.92
C VAL A 37 -1.98 5.23 2.30
N LYS A 38 -1.29 5.71 3.33
CA LYS A 38 -0.06 5.08 3.83
C LYS A 38 -0.30 3.63 4.29
N ALA A 39 -1.39 3.37 4.99
CA ALA A 39 -1.76 2.02 5.42
C ALA A 39 -2.02 1.07 4.24
N ARG A 40 -2.69 1.56 3.20
CA ARG A 40 -2.92 0.79 1.96
C ARG A 40 -1.63 0.55 1.17
N ALA A 41 -0.75 1.55 1.10
CA ALA A 41 0.55 1.42 0.46
C ALA A 41 1.46 0.42 1.18
N ALA A 42 1.35 0.27 2.49
CA ALA A 42 2.09 -0.73 3.26
C ALA A 42 1.80 -2.17 2.80
N GLU A 43 0.59 -2.46 2.31
CA GLU A 43 0.23 -3.75 1.75
C GLU A 43 1.00 -4.06 0.45
N VAL A 44 1.21 -3.06 -0.39
CA VAL A 44 2.02 -3.16 -1.62
C VAL A 44 3.49 -3.46 -1.27
N ILE A 45 4.02 -2.77 -0.25
CA ILE A 45 5.40 -2.98 0.24
C ILE A 45 5.54 -4.38 0.86
N LEU A 46 4.53 -4.86 1.57
CA LEU A 46 4.53 -6.20 2.16
C LEU A 46 4.58 -7.28 1.09
N ALA A 47 3.80 -7.16 0.01
CA ALA A 47 3.82 -8.07 -1.12
C ALA A 47 5.22 -8.14 -1.78
N ALA A 48 5.87 -7.00 -1.96
CA ALA A 48 7.24 -6.94 -2.46
C ALA A 48 8.24 -7.61 -1.50
N SER A 49 8.06 -7.41 -0.19
CA SER A 49 8.94 -7.98 0.84
C SER A 49 8.83 -9.50 0.93
N GLN A 50 7.66 -10.06 0.71
CA GLN A 50 7.47 -11.51 0.63
C GLN A 50 8.28 -12.10 -0.53
N CYS A 51 8.16 -11.50 -1.70
CA CYS A 51 8.90 -11.93 -2.88
C CYS A 51 10.42 -11.84 -2.69
N ARG A 52 10.89 -10.77 -2.04
CA ARG A 52 12.31 -10.62 -1.69
C ARG A 52 12.84 -11.79 -0.87
N THR A 53 12.08 -12.27 0.11
CA THR A 53 12.48 -13.39 0.96
C THR A 53 12.56 -14.68 0.15
N THR A 54 11.53 -15.00 -0.64
CA THR A 54 11.50 -16.19 -1.49
C THR A 54 12.65 -16.21 -2.50
N ILE A 55 12.93 -15.07 -3.15
CA ILE A 55 14.05 -14.95 -4.09
C ILE A 55 15.40 -15.15 -3.37
N SER A 56 15.56 -14.56 -2.18
CA SER A 56 16.80 -14.73 -1.41
C SER A 56 17.05 -16.19 -1.01
N GLU A 57 16.01 -16.91 -0.65
CA GLU A 57 16.09 -18.35 -0.34
C GLU A 57 16.40 -19.17 -1.60
N ALA A 58 15.74 -18.88 -2.71
CA ALA A 58 15.97 -19.55 -3.98
C ALA A 58 17.43 -19.37 -4.45
N VAL A 59 17.95 -18.14 -4.44
CA VAL A 59 19.34 -17.84 -4.83
C VAL A 59 20.36 -18.58 -3.98
N GLN A 60 20.11 -18.77 -2.68
CA GLN A 60 21.02 -19.52 -1.79
C GLN A 60 21.06 -21.02 -2.10
N THR A 61 20.01 -21.56 -2.70
CA THR A 61 19.89 -22.97 -3.05
C THR A 61 20.22 -23.27 -4.51
N MET A 62 20.29 -22.25 -5.37
CA MET A 62 20.66 -22.38 -6.79
C MET A 62 22.11 -22.82 -6.96
N LYS A 63 22.34 -23.63 -7.98
CA LYS A 63 23.71 -24.01 -8.41
C LYS A 63 24.35 -22.86 -9.20
N THR A 64 25.67 -22.86 -9.26
CA THR A 64 26.47 -21.78 -9.88
C THR A 64 26.12 -21.52 -11.36
N ASP A 65 25.58 -22.49 -12.06
CA ASP A 65 25.22 -22.42 -13.49
C ASP A 65 23.70 -22.29 -13.71
N GLU A 66 22.92 -22.08 -12.65
CA GLU A 66 21.47 -21.99 -12.73
C GLU A 66 21.03 -20.54 -12.84
N VAL A 67 20.25 -20.24 -13.86
CA VAL A 67 19.70 -18.88 -14.11
C VAL A 67 18.24 -18.86 -13.71
N GLY A 68 17.84 -17.78 -13.04
CA GLY A 68 16.43 -17.56 -12.70
C GLY A 68 15.55 -17.44 -13.93
N THR A 69 14.31 -17.84 -13.81
CA THR A 69 13.30 -17.70 -14.86
C THR A 69 12.35 -16.57 -14.52
N ALA A 70 12.03 -15.72 -15.48
CA ALA A 70 11.03 -14.67 -15.28
C ALA A 70 9.69 -15.28 -14.86
N ASN A 71 9.09 -14.75 -13.79
CA ASN A 71 7.88 -15.27 -13.15
C ASN A 71 7.97 -16.75 -12.71
N GLY A 72 9.17 -17.19 -12.33
CA GLY A 72 9.42 -18.56 -11.88
C GLY A 72 10.03 -18.68 -10.48
N TRP A 73 10.02 -17.62 -9.70
CA TRP A 73 10.60 -17.60 -8.36
C TRP A 73 9.64 -18.10 -7.26
N GLY A 74 8.35 -18.31 -7.61
CA GLY A 74 7.35 -18.89 -6.71
C GLY A 74 6.66 -17.89 -5.78
N CYS A 75 6.84 -16.61 -5.99
CA CYS A 75 6.16 -15.53 -5.24
C CYS A 75 5.25 -14.66 -6.10
N GLU A 76 5.17 -14.96 -7.38
CA GLU A 76 4.36 -14.23 -8.33
C GLU A 76 2.87 -14.49 -8.10
N ALA A 77 2.08 -13.44 -8.27
CA ALA A 77 0.63 -13.55 -8.08
C ALA A 77 -0.12 -12.51 -8.92
N THR A 78 -1.32 -12.89 -9.35
CA THR A 78 -2.28 -12.00 -10.00
C THR A 78 -3.43 -11.74 -9.05
N ASN A 79 -3.72 -10.46 -8.79
CA ASN A 79 -4.74 -9.99 -7.83
C ASN A 79 -4.62 -10.64 -6.43
N PRO A 80 -3.42 -10.66 -5.81
CA PRO A 80 -3.25 -11.29 -4.51
C PRO A 80 -4.05 -10.60 -3.39
N THR A 81 -4.26 -9.29 -3.52
CA THR A 81 -5.03 -8.52 -2.54
C THR A 81 -5.84 -7.41 -3.22
N LYS A 82 -6.69 -6.71 -2.45
CA LYS A 82 -7.46 -5.57 -2.96
C LYS A 82 -6.58 -4.39 -3.37
N MET A 83 -5.37 -4.27 -2.81
CA MET A 83 -4.46 -3.15 -3.09
C MET A 83 -3.40 -3.49 -4.14
N VAL A 84 -3.18 -4.78 -4.41
CA VAL A 84 -2.14 -5.27 -5.32
C VAL A 84 -2.78 -5.97 -6.51
N ALA A 85 -2.54 -5.45 -7.71
CA ALA A 85 -3.02 -6.03 -8.95
C ALA A 85 -2.15 -7.21 -9.42
N SER A 86 -0.82 -7.08 -9.32
CA SER A 86 0.09 -8.17 -9.68
C SER A 86 1.44 -8.04 -9.00
N VAL A 87 2.08 -9.18 -8.82
CA VAL A 87 3.48 -9.32 -8.44
C VAL A 87 4.15 -10.12 -9.54
N ALA A 88 5.14 -9.54 -10.18
CA ALA A 88 5.91 -10.14 -11.26
C ALA A 88 7.40 -10.09 -10.94
N THR A 89 8.15 -11.04 -11.48
CA THR A 89 9.59 -11.10 -11.30
C THR A 89 10.32 -11.27 -12.64
N SER A 90 11.54 -10.71 -12.72
CA SER A 90 12.42 -10.94 -13.84
C SER A 90 13.34 -12.17 -13.59
N ALA A 91 14.01 -12.63 -14.62
CA ALA A 91 15.03 -13.67 -14.49
C ALA A 91 16.16 -13.27 -13.51
N SER A 92 16.50 -11.99 -13.44
CA SER A 92 17.52 -11.46 -12.53
C SER A 92 17.00 -11.20 -11.09
N GLY A 93 15.79 -11.63 -10.76
CA GLY A 93 15.21 -11.45 -9.43
C GLY A 93 14.70 -10.03 -9.12
N VAL A 94 14.49 -9.21 -10.14
CA VAL A 94 13.83 -7.91 -9.96
C VAL A 94 12.35 -8.15 -9.72
N VAL A 95 11.83 -7.66 -8.60
CA VAL A 95 10.41 -7.76 -8.23
C VAL A 95 9.69 -6.49 -8.66
N THR A 96 8.61 -6.64 -9.42
CA THR A 96 7.73 -5.55 -9.82
C THR A 96 6.33 -5.79 -9.25
N VAL A 97 5.89 -4.91 -8.37
CA VAL A 97 4.55 -4.94 -7.79
C VAL A 97 3.72 -3.84 -8.40
N THR A 98 2.61 -4.21 -9.02
CA THR A 98 1.64 -3.27 -9.60
C THR A 98 0.48 -3.11 -8.65
N PRO A 99 0.23 -1.91 -8.11
CA PRO A 99 -0.90 -1.67 -7.24
C PRO A 99 -2.20 -1.50 -8.04
N HIS A 100 -3.34 -1.68 -7.37
CA HIS A 100 -4.64 -1.26 -7.89
C HIS A 100 -4.81 0.26 -7.71
N ALA A 101 -4.67 1.02 -8.78
CA ALA A 101 -4.74 2.48 -8.78
C ALA A 101 -6.04 3.03 -8.15
N SER A 102 -7.18 2.40 -8.43
CA SER A 102 -8.49 2.81 -7.90
C SER A 102 -8.65 2.57 -6.39
N ASN A 103 -7.92 1.65 -5.81
CA ASN A 103 -8.14 1.20 -4.43
C ASN A 103 -7.23 1.89 -3.42
N LEU A 104 -6.10 2.44 -3.86
CA LEU A 104 -5.16 3.15 -2.99
C LEU A 104 -5.69 4.49 -2.47
N GLY A 105 -6.66 5.09 -3.17
CA GLY A 105 -7.24 6.37 -2.78
C GLY A 105 -6.40 7.58 -3.20
N VAL A 106 -5.47 7.39 -4.12
CA VAL A 106 -4.67 8.42 -4.79
C VAL A 106 -4.78 8.27 -6.30
N THR A 107 -4.59 9.35 -7.02
CA THR A 107 -4.51 9.30 -8.48
C THR A 107 -3.18 8.66 -8.86
N MET A 108 -3.22 7.45 -9.40
CA MET A 108 -2.06 6.73 -9.92
C MET A 108 -2.23 6.54 -11.41
N VAL A 109 -1.13 6.58 -12.15
CA VAL A 109 -1.10 6.13 -13.55
C VAL A 109 -0.75 4.65 -13.62
N ALA A 110 -1.14 3.99 -14.69
CA ALA A 110 -0.92 2.54 -14.85
C ALA A 110 0.57 2.12 -14.81
N ALA A 111 1.48 3.09 -14.96
CA ALA A 111 2.93 2.88 -14.89
C ALA A 111 3.50 3.00 -13.46
N ASP A 112 2.72 3.39 -12.46
CA ASP A 112 3.18 3.53 -11.08
C ASP A 112 3.31 2.14 -10.44
N THR A 113 4.52 1.63 -10.42
CA THR A 113 4.87 0.32 -9.87
C THR A 113 5.93 0.44 -8.79
N LEU A 114 5.90 -0.45 -7.81
CA LEU A 114 6.98 -0.61 -6.85
C LEU A 114 7.97 -1.64 -7.39
N VAL A 115 9.23 -1.23 -7.62
CA VAL A 115 10.27 -2.10 -8.14
C VAL A 115 11.36 -2.29 -7.09
N LEU A 116 11.66 -3.55 -6.75
CA LEU A 116 12.80 -3.94 -5.94
C LEU A 116 13.84 -4.59 -6.83
N THR A 117 15.00 -3.97 -6.93
CA THR A 117 16.14 -4.50 -7.70
C THR A 117 17.18 -5.06 -6.73
N PRO A 118 17.60 -6.32 -6.87
CA PRO A 118 18.68 -6.88 -6.07
C PRO A 118 20.01 -6.25 -6.47
N TYR A 119 20.88 -6.00 -5.48
CA TYR A 119 22.23 -5.48 -5.67
C TYR A 119 23.26 -6.37 -4.99
N ILE A 120 24.40 -6.58 -5.65
CA ILE A 120 25.58 -7.20 -5.07
C ILE A 120 26.74 -6.19 -5.16
N ALA A 121 27.32 -5.85 -4.04
CA ALA A 121 28.44 -4.89 -3.93
C ALA A 121 28.18 -3.56 -4.65
N GLY A 122 26.93 -3.06 -4.61
CA GLY A 122 26.55 -1.79 -5.22
C GLY A 122 26.23 -1.87 -6.73
N THR A 123 26.26 -3.05 -7.33
CA THR A 123 25.88 -3.26 -8.74
C THR A 123 24.58 -4.05 -8.81
N ALA A 124 23.66 -3.64 -9.70
CA ALA A 124 22.42 -4.38 -9.94
C ALA A 124 22.75 -5.78 -10.46
N VAL A 125 22.06 -6.79 -9.93
CA VAL A 125 22.29 -8.19 -10.36
C VAL A 125 21.76 -8.38 -11.77
N THR A 126 22.65 -8.71 -12.68
CA THR A 126 22.31 -9.23 -14.00
C THR A 126 22.71 -10.71 -14.01
N LEU A 127 21.73 -11.59 -14.00
CA LEU A 127 21.97 -13.00 -14.27
C LEU A 127 22.09 -13.16 -15.78
N ALA A 128 23.24 -13.61 -16.24
CA ALA A 128 23.55 -13.84 -17.67
C ALA A 128 23.01 -15.19 -18.11
#